data_1bf1a53cd7119ad199ba71b9430ca208
#
_entry.id   1bf1a53cd7119ad199ba71b9430ca208
#
_cell.length_a   1.000
_cell.length_b   1.000
_cell.length_c   1.000
_cell.angle_alpha   90.00
_cell.angle_beta   90.00
_cell.angle_gamma   90.00
#
_symmetry.space_group_name_H-M   'P 1'
#
loop_
_entity.id
_entity.type
_entity.pdbx_description
1 polymer ?
#
loop_
_entity_poly.entity_id
_entity_poly.type
_entity_poly.pdbx_seq_one_letter_code
_entity_poly.pdbx_strand_id
1 'polypeptide(L)'
;MSIEADLRDWSRTVLEVPNESLNGLPACPYAKEAWKQNKVNVIETQNLGIETICQARKFDNTYDLVVVASYTFPSPYAFTEFINFLNDTFTKEDLHIMGFHPTTVQKMQT
;
A
#
# COMPACT_ATOMS: atom_id res chain seq x y z
N MET A 1 -13.22 -3.26 -16.49
CA MET A 1 -12.91 -2.59 -15.22
C MET A 1 -11.40 -2.57 -15.03
N SER A 2 -10.86 -1.45 -14.63
CA SER A 2 -9.42 -1.35 -14.42
C SER A 2 -9.09 -1.60 -12.95
N ILE A 3 -7.92 -2.17 -12.70
CA ILE A 3 -7.43 -2.37 -11.33
C ILE A 3 -7.26 -1.02 -10.61
N GLU A 4 -6.96 0.03 -11.37
CA GLU A 4 -6.80 1.36 -10.79
C GLU A 4 -8.11 1.87 -10.18
N ALA A 5 -9.23 1.69 -10.87
CA ALA A 5 -10.54 2.10 -10.35
C ALA A 5 -10.91 1.30 -9.09
N ASP A 6 -10.64 0.00 -9.09
CA ASP A 6 -10.92 -0.86 -7.94
C ASP A 6 -10.07 -0.44 -6.74
N LEU A 7 -8.80 -0.13 -6.97
CA LEU A 7 -7.90 0.31 -5.91
C LEU A 7 -8.27 1.68 -5.38
N ARG A 8 -8.77 2.57 -6.22
CA ARG A 8 -9.23 3.88 -5.78
C ARG A 8 -10.42 3.74 -4.83
N ASP A 9 -11.38 2.88 -5.18
CA ASP A 9 -12.52 2.60 -4.32
C ASP A 9 -12.09 1.97 -3.00
N TRP A 10 -11.16 1.01 -3.07
CA TRP A 10 -10.60 0.38 -1.89
C TRP A 10 -9.89 1.41 -0.99
N SER A 11 -9.13 2.31 -1.59
CA SER A 11 -8.43 3.37 -0.85
C SER A 11 -9.40 4.22 -0.05
N ARG A 12 -10.53 4.59 -0.65
CA ARG A 12 -11.55 5.41 0.02
C ARG A 12 -12.15 4.71 1.23
N THR A 13 -12.26 3.38 1.19
CA THR A 13 -12.90 2.62 2.27
C THR A 13 -11.93 2.12 3.32
N VAL A 14 -10.65 1.99 2.99
CA VAL A 14 -9.65 1.40 3.88
C VAL A 14 -8.58 2.40 4.29
N LEU A 15 -7.98 3.11 3.33
CA LEU A 15 -6.85 3.99 3.62
C LEU A 15 -7.25 5.37 4.11
N GLU A 16 -8.37 5.89 3.64
CA GLU A 16 -8.74 7.31 3.83
C GLU A 16 -9.75 7.53 4.93
N VAL A 17 -10.37 6.48 5.46
CA VAL A 17 -11.37 6.62 6.53
C VAL A 17 -10.71 6.59 7.89
N PRO A 18 -11.26 7.33 8.88
CA PRO A 18 -10.78 7.25 10.25
C PRO A 18 -10.91 5.84 10.79
N ASN A 19 -9.92 5.41 11.57
CA ASN A 19 -9.87 4.07 12.14
C ASN A 19 -9.68 4.18 13.66
N GLU A 20 -10.57 3.55 14.42
CA GLU A 20 -10.52 3.61 15.89
C GLU A 20 -9.21 3.04 16.45
N SER A 21 -8.68 1.98 15.83
CA SER A 21 -7.42 1.39 16.30
C SER A 21 -6.22 2.30 16.04
N LEU A 22 -6.39 3.38 15.27
CA LEU A 22 -5.37 4.38 15.00
C LEU A 22 -5.74 5.75 15.58
N ASN A 23 -6.53 5.77 16.65
CA ASN A 23 -6.98 6.99 17.34
C ASN A 23 -7.75 7.94 16.42
N GLY A 24 -8.56 7.37 15.52
CA GLY A 24 -9.35 8.16 14.58
C GLY A 24 -8.60 8.65 13.35
N LEU A 25 -7.33 8.29 13.22
CA LEU A 25 -6.55 8.66 12.03
C LEU A 25 -6.76 7.65 10.91
N PRO A 26 -6.68 8.08 9.64
CA PRO A 26 -6.71 7.14 8.52
C PRO A 26 -5.42 6.32 8.46
N ALA A 27 -5.50 5.12 7.87
CA ALA A 27 -4.33 4.27 7.72
C ALA A 27 -3.24 4.93 6.87
N CYS A 28 -3.64 5.72 5.87
CA CYS A 28 -2.69 6.50 5.07
C CYS A 28 -3.21 7.92 4.93
N PRO A 29 -2.69 8.88 5.71
CA PRO A 29 -3.20 10.25 5.68
C PRO A 29 -2.92 10.98 4.36
N TYR A 30 -2.02 10.47 3.54
CA TYR A 30 -1.67 11.11 2.26
C TYR A 30 -2.48 10.59 1.07
N ALA A 31 -3.20 9.46 1.23
CA ALA A 31 -3.84 8.79 0.10
C ALA A 31 -4.90 9.65 -0.57
N LYS A 32 -5.76 10.29 0.20
CA LYS A 32 -6.85 11.09 -0.33
C LYS A 32 -6.34 12.20 -1.26
N GLU A 33 -5.35 12.97 -0.80
CA GLU A 33 -4.78 14.06 -1.59
C GLU A 33 -4.00 13.55 -2.79
N ALA A 34 -3.27 12.43 -2.62
CA ALA A 34 -2.51 11.84 -3.71
C ALA A 34 -3.43 11.43 -4.86
N TRP A 35 -4.55 10.77 -4.57
CA TRP A 35 -5.54 10.43 -5.59
C TRP A 35 -6.14 11.67 -6.25
N LYS A 36 -6.47 12.67 -5.44
CA LYS A 36 -7.08 13.90 -5.93
C LYS A 36 -6.15 14.66 -6.88
N GLN A 37 -4.86 14.69 -6.59
CA GLN A 37 -3.86 15.38 -7.39
C GLN A 37 -3.28 14.51 -8.50
N ASN A 38 -3.79 13.29 -8.68
CA ASN A 38 -3.31 12.34 -9.68
C ASN A 38 -1.82 11.99 -9.48
N LYS A 39 -1.41 11.86 -8.23
CA LYS A 39 -0.03 11.52 -7.86
C LYS A 39 0.07 10.11 -7.28
N VAL A 40 -0.76 9.21 -7.73
CA VAL A 40 -0.72 7.80 -7.38
C VAL A 40 -0.32 7.00 -8.62
N ASN A 41 0.72 6.20 -8.49
CA ASN A 41 1.11 5.26 -9.53
C ASN A 41 0.66 3.86 -9.12
N VAL A 42 -0.14 3.20 -9.96
CA VAL A 42 -0.67 1.87 -9.70
C VAL A 42 0.03 0.87 -10.60
N ILE A 43 0.63 -0.15 -10.01
CA ILE A 43 1.36 -1.19 -10.74
C ILE A 43 0.77 -2.55 -10.38
N GLU A 44 0.29 -3.26 -11.39
CA GLU A 44 -0.18 -4.63 -11.24
C GLU A 44 0.96 -5.58 -11.56
N THR A 45 1.17 -6.59 -10.71
CA THR A 45 2.27 -7.52 -10.88
C THR A 45 1.85 -8.92 -10.49
N GLN A 46 2.53 -9.93 -11.05
CA GLN A 46 2.41 -11.31 -10.62
C GLN A 46 3.50 -11.69 -9.62
N ASN A 47 4.48 -10.83 -9.41
CA ASN A 47 5.55 -11.04 -8.45
C ASN A 47 5.65 -9.84 -7.53
N LEU A 48 4.89 -9.87 -6.45
CA LEU A 48 4.76 -8.76 -5.52
C LEU A 48 6.10 -8.37 -4.88
N GLY A 49 6.89 -9.38 -4.50
CA GLY A 49 8.17 -9.13 -3.83
C GLY A 49 9.17 -8.37 -4.69
N ILE A 50 9.44 -8.88 -5.89
CA ILE A 50 10.42 -8.27 -6.79
C ILE A 50 9.96 -6.88 -7.21
N GLU A 51 8.68 -6.75 -7.59
CA GLU A 51 8.18 -5.46 -8.05
C GLU A 51 8.22 -4.40 -6.95
N THR A 52 7.89 -4.77 -5.72
CA THR A 52 7.93 -3.82 -4.61
C THR A 52 9.34 -3.31 -4.38
N ILE A 53 10.34 -4.20 -4.42
CA ILE A 53 11.74 -3.80 -4.26
C ILE A 53 12.16 -2.87 -5.39
N CYS A 54 11.80 -3.19 -6.63
CA CYS A 54 12.15 -2.35 -7.77
C CYS A 54 11.53 -0.95 -7.65
N GLN A 55 10.27 -0.87 -7.27
CA GLN A 55 9.59 0.42 -7.13
C GLN A 55 10.13 1.22 -5.96
N ALA A 56 10.50 0.57 -4.86
CA ALA A 56 11.11 1.26 -3.73
C ALA A 56 12.44 1.90 -4.12
N ARG A 57 13.24 1.20 -4.93
CA ARG A 57 14.53 1.72 -5.41
C ARG A 57 14.39 2.86 -6.41
N LYS A 58 13.30 2.88 -7.16
CA LYS A 58 13.04 3.90 -8.18
C LYS A 58 12.27 5.10 -7.63
N PHE A 59 11.84 5.04 -6.38
CA PHE A 59 10.99 6.08 -5.81
C PHE A 59 11.77 7.39 -5.72
N ASP A 60 11.28 8.42 -6.43
CA ASP A 60 11.97 9.69 -6.57
C ASP A 60 11.05 10.90 -6.32
N ASN A 61 9.91 10.68 -5.68
CA ASN A 61 8.93 11.72 -5.38
C ASN A 61 8.17 12.27 -6.59
N THR A 62 8.28 11.63 -7.75
CA THR A 62 7.42 11.95 -8.89
C THR A 62 5.96 11.68 -8.53
N TYR A 63 5.73 10.63 -7.75
CA TYR A 63 4.43 10.30 -7.21
C TYR A 63 4.50 10.37 -5.68
N ASP A 64 3.40 10.78 -5.07
CA ASP A 64 3.29 10.78 -3.61
C ASP A 64 3.05 9.36 -3.08
N LEU A 65 2.45 8.50 -3.89
CA LEU A 65 2.07 7.16 -3.50
C LEU A 65 2.24 6.19 -4.67
N VAL A 66 2.88 5.07 -4.43
CA VAL A 66 2.97 3.98 -5.41
C VAL A 66 2.28 2.76 -4.81
N VAL A 67 1.30 2.23 -5.52
CA VAL A 67 0.54 1.05 -5.10
C VAL A 67 0.95 -0.12 -5.98
N VAL A 68 1.52 -1.15 -5.35
CA VAL A 68 1.86 -2.39 -6.05
C VAL A 68 0.82 -3.43 -5.67
N ALA A 69 0.09 -3.92 -6.66
CA ALA A 69 -1.03 -4.83 -6.43
C ALA A 69 -0.84 -6.15 -7.15
N SER A 70 -1.24 -7.23 -6.51
CA SER A 70 -1.17 -8.56 -7.10
C SER A 70 -2.39 -9.37 -6.68
N TYR A 71 -2.83 -10.26 -7.58
CA TYR A 71 -3.86 -11.24 -7.26
C TYR A 71 -3.28 -12.52 -6.67
N THR A 72 -1.95 -12.65 -6.64
CA THR A 72 -1.25 -13.79 -6.05
C THR A 72 -0.56 -13.34 -4.77
N PHE A 73 -0.88 -13.98 -3.65
CA PHE A 73 -0.41 -13.53 -2.34
C PHE A 73 0.36 -14.63 -1.61
N PRO A 74 1.44 -14.28 -0.89
CA PRO A 74 2.06 -15.22 0.05
C PRO A 74 1.14 -15.43 1.27
N SER A 75 1.52 -16.33 2.17
CA SER A 75 0.79 -16.49 3.42
C SER A 75 0.84 -15.19 4.23
N PRO A 76 -0.14 -14.95 5.14
CA PRO A 76 -0.11 -13.73 5.96
C PRO A 76 1.17 -13.57 6.76
N TYR A 77 1.73 -14.67 7.27
CA TYR A 77 2.98 -14.61 8.03
C TYR A 77 4.15 -14.18 7.14
N ALA A 78 4.31 -14.82 5.98
CA ALA A 78 5.40 -14.48 5.05
C ALA A 78 5.26 -13.06 4.54
N PHE A 79 4.04 -12.61 4.30
CA PHE A 79 3.76 -11.25 3.87
C PHE A 79 4.18 -10.23 4.92
N THR A 80 3.81 -10.45 6.19
CA THR A 80 4.17 -9.56 7.29
C THR A 80 5.69 -9.47 7.46
N GLU A 81 6.37 -10.62 7.44
CA GLU A 81 7.82 -10.65 7.56
C GLU A 81 8.51 -9.89 6.43
N PHE A 82 7.98 -10.02 5.21
CA PHE A 82 8.53 -9.32 4.06
C PHE A 82 8.37 -7.81 4.20
N ILE A 83 7.19 -7.34 4.62
CA ILE A 83 6.95 -5.91 4.81
C ILE A 83 7.86 -5.34 5.88
N ASN A 84 8.05 -6.06 6.99
CA ASN A 84 8.96 -5.64 8.05
C ASN A 84 10.40 -5.53 7.54
N PHE A 85 10.84 -6.50 6.76
CA PHE A 85 12.17 -6.49 6.16
C PHE A 85 12.34 -5.27 5.25
N LEU A 86 11.35 -4.97 4.42
CA LEU A 86 11.43 -3.83 3.52
C LEU A 86 11.48 -2.50 4.28
N ASN A 87 10.69 -2.37 5.34
CA ASN A 87 10.73 -1.15 6.13
C ASN A 87 12.08 -0.97 6.84
N ASP A 88 12.66 -2.05 7.36
CA ASP A 88 14.00 -2.00 7.95
C ASP A 88 15.04 -1.56 6.92
N THR A 89 14.90 -2.00 5.68
CA THR A 89 15.84 -1.67 4.62
C THR A 89 15.70 -0.24 4.13
N PHE A 90 14.46 0.25 3.97
CA PHE A 90 14.19 1.53 3.30
C PHE A 90 13.84 2.68 4.23
N THR A 91 13.74 2.46 5.54
CA THR A 91 13.41 3.54 6.49
C THR A 91 14.41 4.68 6.43
N LYS A 92 15.68 4.37 6.19
CA LYS A 92 16.74 5.39 6.12
C LYS A 92 16.56 6.35 4.94
N GLU A 93 15.77 5.96 3.96
CA GLU A 93 15.50 6.77 2.76
C GLU A 93 14.18 7.52 2.88
N ASP A 94 13.62 7.58 4.08
CA ASP A 94 12.34 8.24 4.36
C ASP A 94 11.19 7.66 3.54
N LEU A 95 11.26 6.36 3.29
CA LEU A 95 10.25 5.63 2.54
C LEU A 95 9.55 4.63 3.46
N HIS A 96 8.25 4.76 3.59
CA HIS A 96 7.44 3.87 4.42
C HIS A 96 6.60 2.95 3.54
N ILE A 97 6.67 1.66 3.82
CA ILE A 97 5.95 0.64 3.05
C ILE A 97 4.87 0.05 3.92
N MET A 98 3.63 0.12 3.43
CA MET A 98 2.48 -0.45 4.11
C MET A 98 1.98 -1.66 3.32
N GLY A 99 1.74 -2.76 4.02
CA GLY A 99 1.25 -3.97 3.40
C GLY A 99 -0.19 -4.26 3.80
N PHE A 100 -1.00 -4.66 2.82
CA PHE A 100 -2.40 -5.02 3.04
C PHE A 100 -2.67 -6.39 2.45
N HIS A 101 -2.73 -7.40 3.33
CA HIS A 101 -3.11 -8.75 2.92
C HIS A 101 -4.63 -8.88 2.98
N PRO A 102 -5.26 -9.62 2.05
CA PRO A 102 -6.72 -9.74 2.04
C PRO A 102 -7.31 -10.16 3.39
N THR A 103 -6.66 -11.07 4.10
CA THR A 103 -7.12 -11.52 5.41
C THR A 103 -7.08 -10.39 6.45
N THR A 104 -6.01 -9.59 6.42
CA THR A 104 -5.85 -8.47 7.35
C THR A 104 -6.88 -7.38 7.08
N VAL A 105 -7.12 -7.07 5.80
CA VAL A 105 -8.11 -6.07 5.41
C VAL A 105 -9.49 -6.45 5.89
N GLN A 106 -9.87 -7.74 5.77
CA GLN A 106 -11.16 -8.21 6.25
C GLN A 106 -11.33 -8.01 7.75
N LYS A 107 -10.26 -8.22 8.53
CA LYS A 107 -10.29 -7.99 9.98
C LYS A 107 -10.46 -6.52 10.32
N MET A 108 -9.90 -5.62 9.51
CA MET A 108 -10.02 -4.18 9.73
C MET A 108 -11.41 -3.65 9.43
N GLN A 109 -12.18 -4.36 8.61
CA GLN A 109 -13.53 -3.95 8.21
C GLN A 109 -14.61 -4.45 9.16
N THR A 110 -14.29 -5.40 10.00
CA THR A 110 -15.21 -5.94 10.99
C THR A 110 -14.98 -5.34 12.36
#